data_a9960451321929487365a8becd28928a
#
_entry.id   a9960451321929487365a8becd28928a
#
_cell.length_a   1.000
_cell.length_b   1.000
_cell.length_c   1.000
_cell.angle_alpha   90.00
_cell.angle_beta   90.00
_cell.angle_gamma   90.00
#
_symmetry.space_group_name_H-M   'P 1'
#
loop_
_entity.id
_entity.type
_entity.pdbx_description
1 polymer ?
#
loop_
_entity_poly.entity_id
_entity_poly.type
_entity_poly.pdbx_seq_one_letter_code
_entity_poly.pdbx_strand_id
1 'polypeptide(L)'
;MIFGETNKGRKITAYYGKIFSILDRSESNFEYKNQGNSYRIMYKDILYFQSNGRKINIVMKKETRDFYGKLSEVEKACPESLFLRIHKSYLVNMHYVKEITYKWIKMINEDILDISKSNRVEIRRKVMESMANEIRYDS
;
A
#
# COMPACT_ATOMS: atom_id res chain seq x y z
N MET A 1 20.02 1.92 -20.23
CA MET A 1 19.60 1.83 -19.82
C MET A 1 19.01 1.71 -19.22
N ILE A 2 18.58 1.67 -19.10
CA ILE A 2 18.07 1.69 -18.48
C ILE A 2 17.50 1.21 -17.97
N PHE A 3 17.33 0.78 -17.55
CA PHE A 3 16.84 0.39 -16.86
C PHE A 3 16.28 -0.33 -16.59
N GLY A 4 15.88 -0.86 -16.29
CA GLY A 4 15.34 -1.46 -15.93
C GLY A 4 14.76 -2.14 -15.17
N GLU A 5 14.79 -2.47 -14.65
CA GLU A 5 14.39 -2.87 -13.98
C GLU A 5 13.83 -3.21 -13.25
N THR A 6 13.69 -3.53 -12.85
CA THR A 6 13.16 -3.73 -12.08
C THR A 6 12.66 -4.05 -11.48
N ASN A 7 12.54 -4.35 -11.20
CA ASN A 7 11.98 -4.30 -10.60
C ASN A 7 11.67 -4.17 -9.81
N LYS A 8 11.50 -4.59 -9.41
CA LYS A 8 11.15 -3.98 -8.79
C LYS A 8 11.79 -3.31 -8.66
N GLY A 9 11.65 -3.66 -9.13
CA GLY A 9 11.93 -3.21 -9.40
C GLY A 9 12.42 -2.53 -9.78
N ARG A 10 13.09 -1.85 -10.14
CA ARG A 10 13.38 -1.15 -10.43
C ARG A 10 13.97 -0.44 -10.81
N LYS A 11 14.59 0.31 -11.38
CA LYS A 11 14.97 1.11 -11.87
C LYS A 11 15.65 1.95 -12.12
N ILE A 12 16.32 2.61 -12.89
CA ILE A 12 17.02 3.39 -13.19
C ILE A 12 17.00 4.47 -13.31
N THR A 13 17.29 5.41 -13.50
CA THR A 13 17.11 6.34 -13.71
C THR A 13 17.16 7.16 -14.35
N ALA A 14 17.26 7.63 -14.93
CA ALA A 14 17.14 8.25 -15.36
C ALA A 14 17.11 9.00 -15.98
N TYR A 15 17.48 9.44 -16.61
CA TYR A 15 17.42 10.06 -17.00
C TYR A 15 17.02 10.54 -17.47
N TYR A 16 16.94 10.63 -17.67
CA TYR A 16 16.42 11.09 -17.72
C TYR A 16 14.91 11.30 -17.69
N GLY A 17 13.93 12.38 -17.80
CA GLY A 17 12.58 12.62 -17.44
C GLY A 17 11.57 11.59 -17.90
N LYS A 18 11.67 11.19 -19.16
CA LYS A 18 10.75 10.17 -19.68
C LYS A 18 10.96 8.81 -19.03
N ILE A 19 12.22 8.50 -18.75
CA ILE A 19 12.53 7.23 -18.11
C ILE A 19 11.95 7.20 -16.72
N PHE A 20 12.10 8.29 -15.98
CA PHE A 20 11.51 8.38 -14.66
C PHE A 20 9.99 8.29 -14.72
N SER A 21 9.40 8.92 -15.71
CA SER A 21 7.96 8.89 -15.88
C SER A 21 7.46 7.47 -16.09
N ILE A 22 8.17 6.68 -16.87
CA ILE A 22 7.80 5.28 -17.11
C ILE A 22 7.96 4.45 -15.84
N LEU A 23 9.06 4.65 -15.12
CA LEU A 23 9.30 3.93 -13.87
C LEU A 23 8.24 4.30 -12.84
N ASP A 24 7.94 5.58 -12.71
CA ASP A 24 6.92 6.05 -11.78
C ASP A 24 5.59 5.38 -12.06
N ARG A 25 5.24 5.27 -13.34
CA ARG A 25 3.98 4.66 -13.70
C ARG A 25 3.92 3.19 -13.29
N SER A 26 5.01 2.46 -13.52
CA SER A 26 5.04 1.05 -13.15
C SER A 26 5.01 0.85 -11.65
N GLU A 27 5.53 1.81 -10.86
CA GLU A 27 5.53 1.74 -9.41
C GLU A 27 4.28 2.33 -8.79
N SER A 28 3.45 3.00 -9.58
CA SER A 28 2.26 3.67 -9.06
C SER A 28 1.02 2.81 -9.11
N ASN A 29 1.12 1.60 -9.62
CA ASN A 29 -0.03 0.71 -9.80
C ASN A 29 0.20 -0.65 -9.19
N PHE A 30 -0.86 -1.18 -8.59
CA PHE A 30 -0.90 -2.57 -8.17
C PHE A 30 -1.55 -3.38 -9.29
N GLU A 31 -0.92 -4.49 -9.66
CA GLU A 31 -1.42 -5.36 -10.72
C GLU A 31 -1.79 -6.71 -10.14
N TYR A 32 -2.92 -7.24 -10.57
CA TYR A 32 -3.37 -8.55 -10.12
C TYR A 32 -4.19 -9.23 -11.22
N LYS A 33 -4.39 -10.54 -11.05
CA LYS A 33 -5.18 -11.33 -11.98
C LYS A 33 -6.38 -11.93 -11.26
N ASN A 34 -7.49 -11.99 -11.95
CA ASN A 34 -8.69 -12.61 -11.42
C ASN A 34 -9.45 -13.24 -12.59
N GLN A 35 -9.68 -14.56 -12.50
CA GLN A 35 -10.45 -15.29 -13.50
C GLN A 35 -9.90 -15.10 -14.92
N GLY A 36 -8.59 -15.14 -15.06
CA GLY A 36 -7.94 -15.03 -16.35
C GLY A 36 -7.77 -13.63 -16.88
N ASN A 37 -8.31 -12.63 -16.19
CA ASN A 37 -8.18 -11.23 -16.58
C ASN A 37 -7.10 -10.54 -15.74
N SER A 38 -6.45 -9.55 -16.34
CA SER A 38 -5.43 -8.75 -15.65
C SER A 38 -6.01 -7.39 -15.33
N TYR A 39 -5.72 -6.91 -14.13
CA TYR A 39 -6.23 -5.65 -13.63
C TYR A 39 -5.10 -4.81 -13.07
N ARG A 40 -5.28 -3.49 -13.15
CA ARG A 40 -4.33 -2.53 -12.63
C ARG A 40 -5.09 -1.47 -11.86
N ILE A 41 -4.66 -1.22 -10.61
CA ILE A 41 -5.28 -0.21 -9.76
C ILE A 41 -4.17 0.70 -9.25
N MET A 42 -4.37 2.01 -9.33
CA MET A 42 -3.38 2.95 -8.82
C MET A 42 -3.32 2.83 -7.30
N TYR A 43 -2.10 2.83 -6.74
CA TYR A 43 -1.94 2.74 -5.30
C TYR A 43 -2.68 3.85 -4.56
N LYS A 44 -2.77 5.02 -5.14
CA LYS A 44 -3.48 6.14 -4.52
C LYS A 44 -4.97 5.89 -4.37
N ASP A 45 -5.52 4.88 -5.05
CA ASP A 45 -6.94 4.56 -4.95
C ASP A 45 -7.19 3.44 -3.95
N ILE A 46 -6.15 2.88 -3.35
CA ILE A 46 -6.26 1.75 -2.43
C ILE A 46 -6.09 2.23 -0.99
N LEU A 47 -7.07 1.94 -0.14
CA LEU A 47 -7.00 2.26 1.27
C LEU A 47 -6.21 1.18 2.01
N TYR A 48 -6.56 -0.08 1.78
CA TYR A 48 -5.82 -1.18 2.41
C TYR A 48 -6.17 -2.49 1.73
N PHE A 49 -5.32 -3.48 1.99
CA PHE A 49 -5.56 -4.87 1.59
C PHE A 49 -5.87 -5.69 2.84
N GLN A 50 -6.78 -6.61 2.71
CA GLN A 50 -7.17 -7.50 3.81
C GLN A 50 -7.11 -8.95 3.34
N SER A 51 -6.46 -9.81 4.11
CA SER A 51 -6.52 -11.23 3.81
C SER A 51 -7.85 -11.80 4.29
N ASN A 52 -8.47 -12.62 3.46
CA ASN A 52 -9.76 -13.21 3.71
C ASN A 52 -9.73 -14.64 3.19
N GLY A 53 -9.25 -15.55 4.04
CA GLY A 53 -9.03 -16.92 3.61
C GLY A 53 -7.96 -16.98 2.55
N ARG A 54 -8.32 -17.54 1.39
CA ARG A 54 -7.40 -17.64 0.25
C ARG A 54 -7.43 -16.41 -0.63
N LYS A 55 -8.27 -15.45 -0.31
CA LYS A 55 -8.44 -14.25 -1.11
C LYS A 55 -7.86 -13.04 -0.41
N ILE A 56 -7.57 -12.04 -1.23
CA ILE A 56 -7.19 -10.71 -0.77
C ILE A 56 -8.30 -9.77 -1.19
N ASN A 57 -8.79 -8.99 -0.23
CA ASN A 57 -9.72 -7.91 -0.53
C ASN A 57 -8.92 -6.63 -0.73
N ILE A 58 -9.20 -5.92 -1.80
CA ILE A 58 -8.63 -4.61 -2.10
C ILE A 58 -9.69 -3.59 -1.76
N VAL A 59 -9.51 -2.90 -0.65
CA VAL A 59 -10.52 -1.96 -0.16
C VAL A 59 -10.17 -0.56 -0.66
N MET A 60 -11.08 0.00 -1.44
CA MET A 60 -10.95 1.33 -2.02
C MET A 60 -12.00 2.23 -1.42
N LYS A 61 -12.00 3.51 -1.79
CA LYS A 61 -12.94 4.46 -1.19
C LYS A 61 -14.40 4.10 -1.44
N LYS A 62 -14.71 3.60 -2.64
CA LYS A 62 -16.10 3.37 -3.04
C LYS A 62 -16.40 1.95 -3.44
N GLU A 63 -15.42 1.08 -3.48
CA GLU A 63 -15.65 -0.30 -3.87
C GLU A 63 -14.58 -1.19 -3.24
N THR A 64 -14.87 -2.48 -3.25
CA THR A 64 -13.91 -3.50 -2.82
C THR A 64 -13.85 -4.53 -3.92
N ARG A 65 -12.63 -4.94 -4.25
CA ARG A 65 -12.39 -6.01 -5.22
C ARG A 65 -11.64 -7.13 -4.53
N ASP A 66 -11.63 -8.31 -5.13
CA ASP A 66 -10.88 -9.40 -4.54
C ASP A 66 -10.17 -10.22 -5.60
N PHE A 67 -9.19 -11.00 -5.14
CA PHE A 67 -8.48 -11.94 -5.99
C PHE A 67 -7.86 -13.00 -5.09
N TYR A 68 -7.50 -14.14 -5.66
CA TYR A 68 -6.81 -15.19 -4.91
C TYR A 68 -5.33 -14.82 -4.78
N GLY A 69 -4.83 -14.83 -3.56
CA GLY A 69 -3.45 -14.47 -3.32
C GLY A 69 -3.10 -14.51 -1.84
N LYS A 70 -1.85 -14.13 -1.56
CA LYS A 70 -1.34 -14.08 -0.19
C LYS A 70 -0.91 -12.66 0.15
N LEU A 71 -1.24 -12.22 1.36
CA LEU A 71 -0.92 -10.86 1.78
C LEU A 71 0.58 -10.60 1.82
N SER A 72 1.38 -11.62 2.15
CA SER A 72 2.84 -11.47 2.15
C SER A 72 3.39 -11.14 0.76
N GLU A 73 2.76 -11.68 -0.29
CA GLU A 73 3.18 -11.37 -1.65
C GLU A 73 2.74 -9.96 -2.07
N VAL A 74 1.55 -9.57 -1.63
CA VAL A 74 1.08 -8.22 -1.89
C VAL A 74 2.01 -7.20 -1.21
N GLU A 75 2.40 -7.51 0.02
CA GLU A 75 3.31 -6.64 0.78
C GLU A 75 4.62 -6.42 0.03
N LYS A 76 5.17 -7.49 -0.55
CA LYS A 76 6.41 -7.38 -1.31
C LYS A 76 6.26 -6.54 -2.57
N ALA A 77 5.08 -6.54 -3.15
CA ALA A 77 4.83 -5.82 -4.40
C ALA A 77 4.58 -4.34 -4.18
N CYS A 78 4.13 -3.96 -2.99
CA CYS A 78 3.74 -2.58 -2.71
C CYS A 78 4.91 -1.74 -2.22
N PRO A 79 4.91 -0.44 -2.51
CA PRO A 79 5.97 0.45 -2.02
C PRO A 79 5.98 0.52 -0.50
N GLU A 80 7.13 0.30 0.11
CA GLU A 80 7.28 0.33 1.56
C GLU A 80 7.04 1.72 2.13
N SER A 81 7.29 2.75 1.35
CA SER A 81 7.09 4.12 1.79
C SER A 81 5.62 4.48 1.94
N LEU A 82 4.75 3.69 1.36
CA LEU A 82 3.32 3.97 1.32
C LEU A 82 2.50 2.96 2.12
N PHE A 83 2.83 1.68 2.02
CA PHE A 83 2.05 0.60 2.64
C PHE A 83 2.79 0.00 3.81
N LEU A 84 2.05 -0.30 4.87
CA LEU A 84 2.60 -0.86 6.09
C LEU A 84 1.75 -2.04 6.57
N ARG A 85 2.41 -3.15 6.87
CA ARG A 85 1.74 -4.31 7.45
C ARG A 85 1.51 -4.03 8.93
N ILE A 86 0.26 -3.88 9.33
CA ILE A 86 -0.07 -3.57 10.73
C ILE A 86 -0.61 -4.77 11.49
N HIS A 87 -0.95 -5.84 10.77
CA HIS A 87 -1.56 -7.03 11.35
C HIS A 87 -1.37 -8.16 10.34
N LYS A 88 -1.50 -9.41 10.80
CA LYS A 88 -1.41 -10.54 9.86
C LYS A 88 -2.43 -10.44 8.74
N SER A 89 -3.52 -9.71 8.98
CA SER A 89 -4.62 -9.60 8.02
C SER A 89 -4.69 -8.26 7.30
N TYR A 90 -3.87 -7.28 7.67
CA TYR A 90 -4.02 -5.92 7.12
C TYR A 90 -2.71 -5.32 6.64
N LEU A 91 -2.72 -4.83 5.41
CA LEU A 91 -1.64 -4.04 4.82
C LEU A 91 -2.26 -2.71 4.41
N VAL A 92 -1.89 -1.62 5.07
CA VAL A 92 -2.61 -0.36 4.95
C VAL A 92 -1.80 0.69 4.22
N ASN A 93 -2.50 1.53 3.47
CA ASN A 93 -1.93 2.72 2.88
C ASN A 93 -1.88 3.80 3.96
N MET A 94 -0.68 4.14 4.42
CA MET A 94 -0.51 5.07 5.54
C MET A 94 -1.07 6.45 5.25
N HIS A 95 -1.11 6.83 3.98
CA HIS A 95 -1.65 8.12 3.58
C HIS A 95 -3.12 8.28 3.95
N TYR A 96 -3.84 7.19 4.08
CA TYR A 96 -5.29 7.22 4.33
C TYR A 96 -5.67 6.81 5.73
N VAL A 97 -4.72 6.89 6.68
CA VAL A 97 -5.02 6.69 8.09
C VAL A 97 -5.57 7.99 8.65
N LYS A 98 -6.76 7.93 9.22
CA LYS A 98 -7.45 9.09 9.78
C LYS A 98 -7.12 9.28 11.26
N GLU A 99 -7.06 8.17 12.01
CA GLU A 99 -6.77 8.19 13.45
C GLU A 99 -5.91 6.99 13.79
N ILE A 100 -5.07 7.15 14.78
CA ILE A 100 -4.31 6.03 15.31
C ILE A 100 -4.39 6.03 16.84
N THR A 101 -4.69 4.85 17.41
CA THR A 101 -4.65 4.63 18.84
C THR A 101 -3.58 3.58 19.14
N TYR A 102 -3.48 3.19 20.37
CA TYR A 102 -2.53 2.14 20.74
C TYR A 102 -2.90 0.79 20.15
N LYS A 103 -4.19 0.52 19.98
CA LYS A 103 -4.67 -0.82 19.59
C LYS A 103 -5.18 -0.90 18.15
N TRP A 104 -5.56 0.21 17.56
CA TRP A 104 -6.16 0.17 16.22
C TRP A 104 -5.91 1.47 15.47
N ILE A 105 -6.14 1.41 14.17
CA ILE A 105 -6.19 2.60 13.32
C ILE A 105 -7.57 2.72 12.70
N LYS A 106 -7.93 3.94 12.34
CA LYS A 106 -9.15 4.20 11.59
C LYS A 106 -8.76 4.79 10.25
N MET A 107 -9.28 4.20 9.19
CA MET A 107 -9.06 4.68 7.83
C MET A 107 -10.03 5.79 7.49
N ILE A 108 -9.77 6.51 6.40
CA ILE A 108 -10.65 7.64 6.02
C ILE A 108 -12.07 7.21 5.71
N ASN A 109 -12.30 5.94 5.38
CA ASN A 109 -13.65 5.41 5.16
C ASN A 109 -14.32 4.92 6.44
N GLU A 110 -13.73 5.22 7.60
CA GLU A 110 -14.21 4.88 8.94
C GLU A 110 -13.98 3.43 9.35
N ASP A 111 -13.35 2.61 8.51
CA ASP A 111 -13.01 1.24 8.90
C ASP A 111 -11.98 1.26 10.01
N ILE A 112 -12.17 0.41 11.02
CA ILE A 112 -11.25 0.28 12.15
C ILE A 112 -10.51 -1.04 12.02
N LEU A 113 -9.18 -0.97 12.03
CA LEU A 113 -8.31 -2.10 11.80
C LEU A 113 -7.37 -2.29 12.99
N ASP A 114 -7.35 -3.51 13.52
CA ASP A 114 -6.52 -3.81 14.68
C ASP A 114 -5.04 -3.80 14.33
N ILE A 115 -4.23 -3.35 15.29
CA ILE A 115 -2.78 -3.39 15.18
C ILE A 115 -2.27 -4.63 15.92
N SER A 116 -1.35 -5.35 15.31
CA SER A 116 -0.73 -6.52 15.92
C SER A 116 -0.07 -6.15 17.25
N LYS A 117 -0.28 -6.99 18.26
CA LYS A 117 0.31 -6.77 19.59
C LYS A 117 1.83 -6.77 19.56
N SER A 118 2.42 -7.56 18.69
CA SER A 118 3.86 -7.80 18.72
C SER A 118 4.69 -6.61 18.22
N ASN A 119 4.10 -5.71 17.41
CA ASN A 119 4.86 -4.63 16.79
C ASN A 119 4.21 -3.25 16.95
N ARG A 120 3.39 -3.08 18.00
CA ARG A 120 2.63 -1.84 18.16
C ARG A 120 3.47 -0.58 18.19
N VAL A 121 4.59 -0.64 18.93
CA VAL A 121 5.44 0.55 19.08
C VAL A 121 5.98 0.99 17.74
N GLU A 122 6.54 0.03 16.98
CA GLU A 122 7.13 0.35 15.69
C GLU A 122 6.08 0.77 14.66
N ILE A 123 4.95 0.10 14.65
CA ILE A 123 3.87 0.44 13.73
C ILE A 123 3.36 1.86 14.01
N ARG A 124 3.11 2.18 15.28
CA ARG A 124 2.65 3.51 15.65
C ARG A 124 3.66 4.57 15.22
N ARG A 125 4.95 4.30 15.46
CA ARG A 125 5.99 5.25 15.10
C ARG A 125 5.96 5.55 13.60
N LYS A 126 5.87 4.51 12.78
CA LYS A 126 5.86 4.68 11.32
C LYS A 126 4.64 5.44 10.83
N VAL A 127 3.46 5.10 11.37
CA VAL A 127 2.24 5.79 10.96
C VAL A 127 2.27 7.25 11.39
N MET A 128 2.71 7.51 12.61
CA MET A 128 2.76 8.88 13.11
C MET A 128 3.78 9.72 12.35
N GLU A 129 4.90 9.13 11.95
CA GLU A 129 5.87 9.82 11.10
C GLU A 129 5.25 10.19 9.75
N SER A 130 4.50 9.25 9.17
CA SER A 130 3.83 9.50 7.90
C SER A 130 2.85 10.66 8.02
N MET A 131 2.06 10.66 9.10
CA MET A 131 1.09 11.73 9.33
C MET A 131 1.77 13.08 9.55
N ALA A 132 2.87 13.09 10.28
CA ALA A 132 3.61 14.31 10.55
C ALA A 132 4.21 14.90 9.26
N ASN A 133 4.71 14.03 8.38
CA ASN A 133 5.25 14.48 7.10
C ASN A 133 4.18 15.13 6.24
N GLU A 134 2.97 14.58 6.24
CA GLU A 134 1.87 15.18 5.50
C GLU A 134 1.48 16.54 6.05
N ILE A 135 1.42 16.66 7.36
CA ILE A 135 1.14 17.94 7.99
C ILE A 135 2.19 18.97 7.60
N ARG A 136 3.45 18.54 7.57
CA ARG A 136 4.56 19.43 7.25
C ARG A 136 4.45 19.96 5.81
N TYR A 137 3.99 19.13 4.88
CA TYR A 137 3.80 19.55 3.51
C TYR A 137 2.62 20.50 3.37
N ASP A 138 1.61 20.31 4.18
CA ASP A 138 0.40 21.12 4.10
C ASP A 138 0.60 22.49 4.72
N SER A 139 1.55 22.63 5.61
CA SER A 139 1.81 23.91 6.23
C SER A 139 2.79 24.76 5.41
#